data_786018d4e4dd3f72abddd7c483cbdefa
#
_entry.id   786018d4e4dd3f72abddd7c483cbdefa
#
_cell.length_a   1.000
_cell.length_b   1.000
_cell.length_c   1.000
_cell.angle_alpha   90.00
_cell.angle_beta   90.00
_cell.angle_gamma   90.00
#
_symmetry.space_group_name_H-M   'P 1'
#
loop_
_entity.id
_entity.type
_entity.pdbx_description
1 polymer ?
#
loop_
_entity_poly.entity_id
_entity_poly.type
_entity_poly.pdbx_seq_one_letter_code
_entity_poly.pdbx_strand_id
1 'polypeptide(L)'
;YTTVAMHPYYATGWSRNKVYPHLGYDETYFIDDFDQTKILREYITDQELYDKIIDRYEKKSDDEKLYIMGVTMQNHGGYGERYDNFNQEVYKVGASYTDANQYLSLLNESDKALENLITYFKGVDDPVEIVFFGDHQPGLCNDFIKLLNGKGNSGLTEQELENLYKVPFFIWTNYETDAQKVDVTSLNYLS
;
A
#
# COMPACT_ATOMS: atom_id res chain seq x y z
N TYR A 1 12.02 3.24 -20.60
CA TYR A 1 11.05 2.49 -19.78
C TYR A 1 9.65 2.71 -20.30
N THR A 2 8.86 1.65 -20.37
CA THR A 2 7.40 1.78 -20.45
C THR A 2 6.89 2.10 -19.05
N THR A 3 6.15 3.17 -18.92
CA THR A 3 5.69 3.69 -17.63
C THR A 3 4.21 3.36 -17.43
N VAL A 4 3.91 2.69 -16.33
CA VAL A 4 2.57 2.15 -16.03
C VAL A 4 2.09 2.66 -14.68
N ALA A 5 0.87 3.18 -14.61
CA ALA A 5 0.21 3.51 -13.36
C ALA A 5 -1.01 2.61 -13.14
N MET A 6 -1.09 1.99 -11.97
CA MET A 6 -2.17 1.09 -11.58
C MET A 6 -2.83 1.55 -10.29
N HIS A 7 -4.15 1.71 -10.30
CA HIS A 7 -4.92 2.07 -9.12
C HIS A 7 -6.30 1.41 -9.17
N PRO A 8 -6.56 0.37 -8.35
CA PRO A 8 -7.81 -0.39 -8.38
C PRO A 8 -9.00 0.39 -7.78
N TYR A 9 -9.19 1.60 -8.28
CA TYR A 9 -10.28 2.51 -7.91
C TYR A 9 -10.73 3.33 -9.13
N TYR A 10 -11.77 4.14 -8.95
CA TYR A 10 -12.30 4.96 -10.03
C TYR A 10 -11.26 5.94 -10.58
N ALA A 11 -11.18 6.04 -11.90
CA ALA A 11 -10.25 6.93 -12.60
C ALA A 11 -10.40 8.42 -12.22
N THR A 12 -11.60 8.81 -11.80
CA THR A 12 -11.90 10.16 -11.32
C THR A 12 -11.44 10.41 -9.87
N GLY A 13 -11.15 9.35 -9.12
CA GLY A 13 -10.60 9.45 -7.78
C GLY A 13 -9.29 10.23 -7.80
N TRP A 14 -9.16 11.25 -6.92
CA TRP A 14 -8.02 12.19 -6.90
C TRP A 14 -7.68 12.80 -8.27
N SER A 15 -8.65 12.85 -9.19
CA SER A 15 -8.47 13.34 -10.56
C SER A 15 -7.37 12.61 -11.35
N ARG A 16 -7.10 11.32 -11.06
CA ARG A 16 -5.99 10.55 -11.65
C ARG A 16 -6.09 10.43 -13.16
N ASN A 17 -7.30 10.32 -13.71
CA ASN A 17 -7.55 10.36 -15.16
C ASN A 17 -7.06 11.64 -15.86
N LYS A 18 -6.89 12.73 -15.10
CA LYS A 18 -6.32 13.98 -15.60
C LYS A 18 -4.84 14.11 -15.29
N VAL A 19 -4.44 13.66 -14.09
CA VAL A 19 -3.06 13.84 -13.59
C VAL A 19 -2.09 12.86 -14.26
N TYR A 20 -2.43 11.58 -14.38
CA TYR A 20 -1.52 10.57 -14.92
C TYR A 20 -1.04 10.85 -16.36
N PRO A 21 -1.89 11.30 -17.31
CA PRO A 21 -1.40 11.72 -18.62
C PRO A 21 -0.39 12.87 -18.56
N HIS A 22 -0.56 13.81 -17.62
CA HIS A 22 0.39 14.93 -17.45
C HIS A 22 1.71 14.48 -16.80
N LEU A 23 1.70 13.40 -16.03
CA LEU A 23 2.91 12.79 -15.47
C LEU A 23 3.65 11.92 -16.50
N GLY A 24 3.05 11.69 -17.68
CA GLY A 24 3.68 10.99 -18.79
C GLY A 24 3.62 9.46 -18.68
N TYR A 25 2.66 8.90 -17.95
CA TYR A 25 2.44 7.45 -17.98
C TYR A 25 1.95 6.98 -19.35
N ASP A 26 2.58 5.94 -19.88
CA ASP A 26 2.21 5.33 -21.17
C ASP A 26 0.95 4.50 -21.04
N GLU A 27 0.76 3.83 -19.90
CA GLU A 27 -0.39 2.99 -19.59
C GLU A 27 -1.00 3.36 -18.24
N THR A 28 -2.32 3.27 -18.15
CA THR A 28 -3.05 3.50 -16.88
C THR A 28 -4.13 2.44 -16.70
N TYR A 29 -4.20 1.86 -15.50
CA TYR A 29 -5.19 0.84 -15.14
C TYR A 29 -6.00 1.33 -13.94
N PHE A 30 -7.32 1.24 -14.06
CA PHE A 30 -8.28 1.66 -13.04
C PHE A 30 -9.24 0.52 -12.72
N ILE A 31 -10.24 0.73 -11.87
CA ILE A 31 -11.13 -0.29 -11.32
C ILE A 31 -11.68 -1.28 -12.37
N ASP A 32 -12.01 -0.80 -13.58
CA ASP A 32 -12.57 -1.63 -14.65
C ASP A 32 -11.55 -2.60 -15.28
N ASP A 33 -10.27 -2.41 -15.00
CA ASP A 33 -9.17 -3.24 -15.51
C ASP A 33 -8.80 -4.38 -14.55
N PHE A 34 -9.44 -4.46 -13.38
CA PHE A 34 -9.21 -5.45 -12.33
C PHE A 34 -10.39 -6.41 -12.17
N ASP A 35 -10.14 -7.57 -11.56
CA ASP A 35 -11.21 -8.50 -11.20
C ASP A 35 -12.03 -7.95 -10.01
N GLN A 36 -13.19 -7.41 -10.33
CA GLN A 36 -14.11 -6.83 -9.35
C GLN A 36 -14.79 -7.87 -8.44
N THR A 37 -14.48 -9.14 -8.57
CA THR A 37 -14.90 -10.18 -7.60
C THR A 37 -13.92 -10.31 -6.44
N LYS A 38 -12.71 -9.76 -6.58
CA LYS A 38 -11.62 -9.77 -5.59
C LYS A 38 -11.72 -8.55 -4.68
N ILE A 39 -12.77 -8.50 -3.86
CA ILE A 39 -13.08 -7.37 -2.98
C ILE A 39 -13.03 -7.80 -1.52
N LEU A 40 -12.32 -7.03 -0.70
CA LEU A 40 -12.45 -7.02 0.75
C LEU A 40 -13.10 -5.71 1.19
N ARG A 41 -14.12 -5.82 2.01
CA ARG A 41 -14.99 -4.69 2.36
C ARG A 41 -15.60 -4.07 1.09
N GLU A 42 -15.13 -2.91 0.69
CA GLU A 42 -15.61 -2.13 -0.46
C GLU A 42 -14.55 -1.97 -1.56
N TYR A 43 -13.32 -2.48 -1.32
CA TYR A 43 -12.19 -2.20 -2.19
C TYR A 43 -11.58 -3.47 -2.77
N ILE A 44 -11.08 -3.37 -3.98
CA ILE A 44 -10.27 -4.41 -4.61
C ILE A 44 -9.05 -4.69 -3.74
N THR A 45 -8.69 -5.97 -3.61
CA THR A 45 -7.61 -6.42 -2.74
C THR A 45 -6.23 -5.97 -3.25
N ASP A 46 -5.28 -5.83 -2.34
CA ASP A 46 -3.88 -5.58 -2.68
C ASP A 46 -3.30 -6.74 -3.48
N GLN A 47 -3.74 -7.98 -3.18
CA GLN A 47 -3.35 -9.15 -3.96
C GLN A 47 -3.74 -9.02 -5.44
N GLU A 48 -4.95 -8.55 -5.75
CA GLU A 48 -5.40 -8.36 -7.14
C GLU A 48 -4.56 -7.30 -7.86
N LEU A 49 -4.19 -6.21 -7.19
CA LEU A 49 -3.26 -5.24 -7.76
C LEU A 49 -1.90 -5.88 -8.07
N TYR A 50 -1.38 -6.70 -7.16
CA TYR A 50 -0.08 -7.35 -7.34
C TYR A 50 -0.14 -8.43 -8.41
N ASP A 51 -1.22 -9.18 -8.52
CA ASP A 51 -1.47 -10.12 -9.62
C ASP A 51 -1.49 -9.39 -10.97
N LYS A 52 -2.08 -8.19 -11.03
CA LYS A 52 -2.08 -7.35 -12.22
C LYS A 52 -0.69 -6.82 -12.58
N ILE A 53 0.13 -6.48 -11.60
CA ILE A 53 1.53 -6.10 -11.81
C ILE A 53 2.31 -7.27 -12.40
N ILE A 54 2.15 -8.46 -11.85
CA ILE A 54 2.78 -9.68 -12.35
C ILE A 54 2.32 -9.99 -13.78
N ASP A 55 1.01 -9.94 -14.06
CA ASP A 55 0.44 -10.15 -15.39
C ASP A 55 1.03 -9.18 -16.43
N ARG A 56 1.18 -7.89 -16.08
CA ARG A 56 1.81 -6.91 -16.98
C ARG A 56 3.30 -7.17 -17.17
N TYR A 57 4.01 -7.59 -16.13
CA TYR A 57 5.40 -8.01 -16.21
C TYR A 57 5.57 -9.22 -17.13
N GLU A 58 4.73 -10.25 -17.00
CA GLU A 58 4.79 -11.47 -17.84
C GLU A 58 4.50 -11.18 -19.32
N LYS A 59 3.73 -10.13 -19.62
CA LYS A 59 3.36 -9.72 -20.99
C LYS A 59 4.38 -8.79 -21.63
N LYS A 60 5.43 -8.37 -20.90
CA LYS A 60 6.47 -7.53 -21.50
C LYS A 60 7.27 -8.27 -22.57
N SER A 61 7.79 -7.57 -23.55
CA SER A 61 8.80 -8.12 -24.45
C SER A 61 10.16 -8.20 -23.75
N ASP A 62 11.07 -9.03 -24.26
CA ASP A 62 12.40 -9.27 -23.66
C ASP A 62 13.20 -7.97 -23.52
N ASP A 63 13.09 -7.04 -24.47
CA ASP A 63 13.82 -5.76 -24.47
C ASP A 63 13.08 -4.66 -23.69
N GLU A 64 11.85 -4.90 -23.25
CA GLU A 64 11.05 -3.90 -22.56
C GLU A 64 11.47 -3.74 -21.09
N LYS A 65 11.71 -2.51 -20.69
CA LYS A 65 11.94 -2.14 -19.29
C LYS A 65 10.71 -1.43 -18.73
N LEU A 66 10.19 -1.94 -17.63
CA LEU A 66 8.99 -1.42 -16.99
C LEU A 66 9.34 -0.51 -15.80
N TYR A 67 8.56 0.54 -15.64
CA TYR A 67 8.38 1.26 -14.40
C TYR A 67 6.89 1.21 -14.05
N ILE A 68 6.53 0.59 -12.94
CA ILE A 68 5.14 0.43 -12.52
C ILE A 68 4.92 1.15 -11.19
N MET A 69 4.00 2.11 -11.17
CA MET A 69 3.49 2.75 -9.97
C MET A 69 2.16 2.12 -9.57
N GLY A 70 2.19 1.25 -8.58
CA GLY A 70 0.98 0.65 -7.98
C GLY A 70 0.52 1.46 -6.77
N VAL A 71 -0.74 1.86 -6.73
CA VAL A 71 -1.36 2.51 -5.58
C VAL A 71 -2.51 1.64 -5.10
N THR A 72 -2.36 1.02 -3.94
CA THR A 72 -3.37 0.13 -3.35
C THR A 72 -4.60 0.91 -2.83
N MET A 73 -5.69 0.21 -2.56
CA MET A 73 -6.92 0.82 -2.04
C MET A 73 -7.54 0.02 -0.89
N GLN A 74 -7.17 -1.25 -0.71
CA GLN A 74 -7.75 -2.18 0.26
C GLN A 74 -7.83 -1.60 1.68
N ASN A 75 -6.78 -0.92 2.12
CA ASN A 75 -6.67 -0.39 3.47
C ASN A 75 -7.21 1.03 3.64
N HIS A 76 -7.85 1.60 2.61
CA HIS A 76 -8.45 2.94 2.72
C HIS A 76 -9.48 3.01 3.86
N GLY A 77 -9.57 4.15 4.52
CA GLY A 77 -10.31 4.37 5.75
C GLY A 77 -11.82 4.11 5.69
N GLY A 78 -12.43 4.19 6.85
CA GLY A 78 -13.79 3.76 7.13
C GLY A 78 -13.79 2.40 7.83
N TYR A 79 -13.13 2.29 9.01
CA TYR A 79 -12.94 0.99 9.70
C TYR A 79 -14.03 0.67 10.73
N GLY A 80 -15.06 1.51 10.83
CA GLY A 80 -16.12 1.36 11.84
C GLY A 80 -17.24 0.41 11.45
N GLU A 81 -17.36 0.13 10.16
CA GLU A 81 -18.44 -0.72 9.63
C GLU A 81 -18.05 -2.20 9.66
N ARG A 82 -19.06 -3.06 9.77
CA ARG A 82 -18.90 -4.50 9.69
C ARG A 82 -19.27 -4.98 8.28
N TYR A 83 -18.42 -5.85 7.73
CA TYR A 83 -18.57 -6.39 6.39
C TYR A 83 -18.66 -7.92 6.43
N ASP A 84 -19.61 -8.51 5.71
CA ASP A 84 -19.79 -9.97 5.64
C ASP A 84 -18.68 -10.66 4.82
N ASN A 85 -18.03 -9.92 3.93
CA ASN A 85 -16.95 -10.39 3.08
C ASN A 85 -15.55 -10.16 3.69
N PHE A 86 -15.48 -9.80 4.99
CA PHE A 86 -14.21 -9.56 5.67
C PHE A 86 -14.23 -10.10 7.10
N ASN A 87 -13.35 -11.05 7.40
CA ASN A 87 -13.13 -11.57 8.74
C ASN A 87 -12.00 -10.82 9.44
N GLN A 88 -12.27 -10.29 10.60
CA GLN A 88 -11.23 -9.74 11.46
C GLN A 88 -10.47 -10.88 12.14
N GLU A 89 -9.18 -11.03 11.85
CA GLU A 89 -8.32 -12.07 12.40
C GLU A 89 -7.35 -11.54 13.46
N VAL A 90 -7.06 -10.25 13.43
CA VAL A 90 -6.12 -9.60 14.35
C VAL A 90 -6.87 -8.74 15.35
N TYR A 91 -6.63 -8.98 16.64
CA TYR A 91 -7.33 -8.29 17.73
C TYR A 91 -6.37 -7.78 18.79
N LYS A 92 -6.65 -6.59 19.30
CA LYS A 92 -6.00 -6.10 20.52
C LYS A 92 -6.55 -6.86 21.73
N VAL A 93 -5.70 -7.59 22.42
CA VAL A 93 -6.08 -8.33 23.65
C VAL A 93 -6.46 -7.35 24.78
N GLY A 94 -7.56 -7.65 25.48
CA GLY A 94 -7.97 -6.94 26.70
C GLY A 94 -8.81 -5.67 26.49
N ALA A 95 -9.10 -5.27 25.22
CA ALA A 95 -10.00 -4.18 24.91
C ALA A 95 -10.56 -4.33 23.50
N SER A 96 -11.72 -3.74 23.24
CA SER A 96 -12.35 -3.72 21.92
C SER A 96 -12.11 -2.37 21.26
N TYR A 97 -11.31 -2.36 20.21
CA TYR A 97 -11.08 -1.21 19.34
C TYR A 97 -11.47 -1.65 17.93
N THR A 98 -12.74 -1.48 17.58
CA THR A 98 -13.31 -2.03 16.33
C THR A 98 -12.56 -1.54 15.09
N ASP A 99 -12.30 -0.25 14.99
CA ASP A 99 -11.58 0.37 13.89
C ASP A 99 -10.10 -0.10 13.82
N ALA A 100 -9.41 -0.12 14.96
CA ALA A 100 -8.04 -0.58 15.00
C ALA A 100 -7.90 -2.07 14.69
N ASN A 101 -8.79 -2.92 15.22
CA ASN A 101 -8.79 -4.35 14.92
C ASN A 101 -9.08 -4.61 13.44
N GLN A 102 -9.98 -3.85 12.84
CA GLN A 102 -10.25 -3.96 11.40
C GLN A 102 -9.03 -3.53 10.58
N TYR A 103 -8.43 -2.39 10.90
CA TYR A 103 -7.21 -1.92 10.24
C TYR A 103 -6.06 -2.92 10.37
N LEU A 104 -5.80 -3.45 11.56
CA LEU A 104 -4.73 -4.43 11.78
C LEU A 104 -4.96 -5.74 11.01
N SER A 105 -6.22 -6.17 10.89
CA SER A 105 -6.56 -7.33 10.08
C SER A 105 -6.37 -7.08 8.59
N LEU A 106 -6.69 -5.88 8.09
CA LEU A 106 -6.42 -5.47 6.71
C LEU A 106 -4.91 -5.39 6.43
N LEU A 107 -4.15 -4.84 7.37
CA LEU A 107 -2.70 -4.78 7.26
C LEU A 107 -2.07 -6.18 7.18
N ASN A 108 -2.60 -7.15 7.93
CA ASN A 108 -2.17 -8.54 7.83
C ASN A 108 -2.47 -9.17 6.44
N GLU A 109 -3.59 -8.81 5.80
CA GLU A 109 -3.88 -9.25 4.43
C GLU A 109 -2.94 -8.57 3.41
N SER A 110 -2.63 -7.29 3.59
CA SER A 110 -1.65 -6.58 2.76
C SER A 110 -0.24 -7.16 2.88
N ASP A 111 0.16 -7.56 4.09
CA ASP A 111 1.46 -8.21 4.35
C ASP A 111 1.59 -9.54 3.60
N LYS A 112 0.54 -10.38 3.66
CA LYS A 112 0.47 -11.63 2.90
C LYS A 112 0.55 -11.39 1.38
N ALA A 113 -0.17 -10.40 0.89
CA ALA A 113 -0.15 -10.06 -0.54
C ALA A 113 1.25 -9.58 -0.98
N LEU A 114 1.90 -8.76 -0.15
CA LEU A 114 3.25 -8.28 -0.40
C LEU A 114 4.29 -9.41 -0.38
N GLU A 115 4.15 -10.38 0.55
CA GLU A 115 4.98 -11.59 0.57
C GLU A 115 4.86 -12.37 -0.74
N ASN A 116 3.64 -12.51 -1.27
CA ASN A 116 3.41 -13.18 -2.55
C ASN A 116 4.09 -12.44 -3.72
N LEU A 117 3.98 -11.11 -3.78
CA LEU A 117 4.63 -10.29 -4.80
C LEU A 117 6.16 -10.45 -4.76
N ILE A 118 6.75 -10.33 -3.57
CA ILE A 118 8.20 -10.48 -3.36
C ILE A 118 8.64 -11.90 -3.71
N THR A 119 7.86 -12.91 -3.31
CA THR A 119 8.17 -14.32 -3.60
C THR A 119 8.18 -14.59 -5.10
N TYR A 120 7.22 -14.03 -5.84
CA TYR A 120 7.21 -14.14 -7.30
C TYR A 120 8.48 -13.52 -7.91
N PHE A 121 8.77 -12.26 -7.62
CA PHE A 121 9.91 -11.56 -8.22
C PHE A 121 11.27 -12.07 -7.72
N LYS A 122 11.33 -12.74 -6.60
CA LYS A 122 12.54 -13.45 -6.15
C LYS A 122 12.92 -14.62 -7.06
N GLY A 123 11.96 -15.17 -7.79
CA GLY A 123 12.14 -16.29 -8.71
C GLY A 123 12.41 -15.89 -10.16
N VAL A 124 12.44 -14.60 -10.52
CA VAL A 124 12.67 -14.16 -11.90
C VAL A 124 14.15 -13.81 -12.13
N ASP A 125 14.61 -14.00 -13.37
CA ASP A 125 16.03 -13.74 -13.76
C ASP A 125 16.29 -12.25 -14.05
N ASP A 126 15.27 -11.49 -14.44
CA ASP A 126 15.39 -10.05 -14.66
C ASP A 126 15.74 -9.31 -13.35
N PRO A 127 16.58 -8.29 -13.39
CA PRO A 127 16.81 -7.45 -12.21
C PRO A 127 15.55 -6.63 -11.89
N VAL A 128 15.04 -6.84 -10.70
CA VAL A 128 13.82 -6.17 -10.19
C VAL A 128 14.12 -5.41 -8.91
N GLU A 129 13.60 -4.18 -8.85
CA GLU A 129 13.59 -3.37 -7.64
C GLU A 129 12.15 -3.03 -7.26
N ILE A 130 11.80 -3.23 -5.99
CA ILE A 130 10.52 -2.83 -5.41
C ILE A 130 10.79 -1.77 -4.35
N VAL A 131 10.23 -0.58 -4.56
CA VAL A 131 10.17 0.48 -3.56
C VAL A 131 8.77 0.48 -2.97
N PHE A 132 8.66 0.12 -1.71
CA PHE A 132 7.39 0.08 -0.99
C PHE A 132 7.35 1.17 0.08
N PHE A 133 6.24 1.88 0.16
CA PHE A 133 6.01 2.91 1.19
C PHE A 133 4.53 3.10 1.48
N GLY A 134 4.22 3.50 2.71
CA GLY A 134 2.89 3.99 3.06
C GLY A 134 2.71 5.43 2.59
N ASP A 135 1.50 5.82 2.24
CA ASP A 135 1.18 7.20 1.86
C ASP A 135 0.88 8.09 3.07
N HIS A 136 0.22 7.56 4.09
CA HIS A 136 -0.07 8.23 5.35
C HIS A 136 -0.50 7.24 6.43
N GLN A 137 -0.57 7.72 7.68
CA GLN A 137 -1.10 6.95 8.81
C GLN A 137 -2.64 6.82 8.72
N PRO A 138 -3.22 5.70 9.24
CA PRO A 138 -4.66 5.51 9.28
C PRO A 138 -5.35 6.44 10.29
N GLY A 139 -6.57 6.86 9.97
CA GLY A 139 -7.43 7.59 10.90
C GLY A 139 -8.12 6.63 11.88
N LEU A 140 -7.47 6.34 13.02
CA LEU A 140 -7.99 5.47 14.08
C LEU A 140 -8.61 6.27 15.23
N CYS A 141 -9.41 5.60 16.06
CA CYS A 141 -10.08 6.24 17.19
C CYS A 141 -9.08 6.78 18.23
N ASN A 142 -9.47 7.87 18.86
CA ASN A 142 -8.61 8.56 19.83
C ASN A 142 -8.21 7.67 21.03
N ASP A 143 -9.07 6.74 21.45
CA ASP A 143 -8.75 5.83 22.56
C ASP A 143 -7.64 4.84 22.19
N PHE A 144 -7.60 4.38 20.92
CA PHE A 144 -6.51 3.56 20.45
C PHE A 144 -5.21 4.37 20.31
N ILE A 145 -5.28 5.58 19.77
CA ILE A 145 -4.14 6.49 19.72
C ILE A 145 -3.61 6.79 21.13
N LYS A 146 -4.50 7.00 22.09
CA LYS A 146 -4.13 7.19 23.50
C LYS A 146 -3.47 5.95 24.10
N LEU A 147 -3.89 4.74 23.70
CA LEU A 147 -3.21 3.51 24.11
C LEU A 147 -1.76 3.47 23.62
N LEU A 148 -1.52 3.92 22.39
CA LEU A 148 -0.20 3.87 21.75
C LEU A 148 0.77 4.91 22.33
N ASN A 149 0.31 6.14 22.57
CA ASN A 149 1.19 7.25 22.95
C ASN A 149 0.93 7.80 24.37
N GLY A 150 -0.08 7.28 25.09
CA GLY A 150 -0.44 7.69 26.44
C GLY A 150 -1.27 8.96 26.56
N LYS A 151 -1.45 9.74 25.49
CA LYS A 151 -2.04 11.11 25.54
C LYS A 151 -3.20 11.33 24.57
N GLY A 152 -3.40 10.45 23.59
CA GLY A 152 -4.29 10.68 22.46
C GLY A 152 -3.69 11.73 21.51
N ASN A 153 -4.57 12.43 20.77
CA ASN A 153 -4.14 13.45 19.79
C ASN A 153 -3.89 14.83 20.42
N SER A 154 -4.18 15.00 21.70
CA SER A 154 -3.98 16.28 22.41
C SER A 154 -2.76 16.21 23.34
N GLY A 155 -2.03 17.30 23.42
CA GLY A 155 -0.87 17.42 24.31
C GLY A 155 0.37 16.65 23.84
N LEU A 156 0.46 16.35 22.55
CA LEU A 156 1.63 15.76 21.91
C LEU A 156 2.77 16.80 21.81
N THR A 157 3.99 16.37 22.01
CA THR A 157 5.18 17.14 21.68
C THR A 157 5.36 17.22 20.16
N GLU A 158 6.23 18.12 19.67
CA GLU A 158 6.57 18.20 18.24
C GLU A 158 7.04 16.84 17.70
N GLN A 159 7.91 16.14 18.42
CA GLN A 159 8.41 14.82 18.00
C GLN A 159 7.29 13.76 17.94
N GLU A 160 6.34 13.79 18.87
CA GLU A 160 5.18 12.90 18.86
C GLU A 160 4.23 13.23 17.71
N LEU A 161 4.07 14.51 17.36
CA LEU A 161 3.31 14.97 16.20
C LEU A 161 3.98 14.52 14.90
N GLU A 162 5.29 14.71 14.76
CA GLU A 162 6.03 14.21 13.59
C GLU A 162 5.84 12.69 13.40
N ASN A 163 5.83 11.92 14.50
CA ASN A 163 5.65 10.47 14.42
C ASN A 163 4.29 10.05 13.84
N LEU A 164 3.25 10.91 13.90
CA LEU A 164 1.96 10.66 13.27
C LEU A 164 2.01 10.74 11.72
N TYR A 165 3.07 11.32 11.18
CA TYR A 165 3.28 11.44 9.72
C TYR A 165 4.33 10.46 9.18
N LYS A 166 4.99 9.70 10.07
CA LYS A 166 5.97 8.70 9.66
C LYS A 166 5.27 7.46 9.15
N VAL A 167 5.69 6.99 7.99
CA VAL A 167 5.26 5.74 7.39
C VAL A 167 6.47 4.85 7.13
N PRO A 168 6.32 3.53 7.17
CA PRO A 168 7.40 2.62 6.80
C PRO A 168 7.68 2.72 5.31
N PHE A 169 8.94 2.58 4.92
CA PHE A 169 9.33 2.30 3.55
C PHE A 169 10.48 1.31 3.53
N PHE A 170 10.61 0.59 2.45
CA PHE A 170 11.80 -0.22 2.16
C PHE A 170 12.05 -0.29 0.66
N ILE A 171 13.29 -0.62 0.31
CA ILE A 171 13.70 -0.97 -1.04
C ILE A 171 14.16 -2.42 -1.00
N TRP A 172 13.61 -3.22 -1.89
CA TRP A 172 13.97 -4.61 -2.06
C TRP A 172 14.41 -4.88 -3.50
N THR A 173 15.43 -5.72 -3.66
CA THR A 173 15.93 -6.16 -4.96
C THR A 173 16.10 -7.67 -4.97
N ASN A 174 15.92 -8.30 -6.13
CA ASN A 174 16.24 -9.72 -6.32
C ASN A 174 17.71 -9.96 -6.70
N TYR A 175 18.54 -8.94 -6.67
CA TYR A 175 19.96 -8.99 -6.95
C TYR A 175 20.78 -8.35 -5.81
N GLU A 176 22.06 -8.70 -5.74
CA GLU A 176 22.96 -8.13 -4.72
C GLU A 176 23.21 -6.65 -4.98
N THR A 177 23.21 -5.87 -3.93
CA THR A 177 23.54 -4.44 -3.93
C THR A 177 24.51 -4.13 -2.80
N ASP A 178 25.26 -3.05 -2.92
CA ASP A 178 26.09 -2.51 -1.83
C ASP A 178 25.24 -1.74 -0.78
N ALA A 179 23.94 -1.89 -0.83
CA ALA A 179 23.01 -1.19 0.05
C ALA A 179 23.24 -1.60 1.51
N GLN A 180 23.39 -0.60 2.36
CA GLN A 180 23.45 -0.80 3.80
C GLN A 180 22.08 -0.48 4.39
N LYS A 181 21.72 -1.19 5.48
CA LYS A 181 20.56 -0.81 6.28
C LYS A 181 20.84 0.54 6.90
N VAL A 182 20.16 1.56 6.42
CA VAL A 182 20.24 2.91 6.97
C VAL A 182 18.94 3.24 7.69
N ASP A 183 19.08 3.76 8.92
CA ASP A 183 17.96 4.34 9.63
C ASP A 183 17.93 5.84 9.30
N VAL A 184 17.23 6.16 8.23
CA VAL A 184 17.05 7.54 7.78
C VAL A 184 15.59 7.92 7.86
N THR A 185 15.32 9.07 8.42
CA THR A 185 14.02 9.71 8.31
C THR A 185 13.99 10.45 6.98
N SER A 186 13.38 9.86 5.97
CA SER A 186 13.07 10.60 4.75
C SER A 186 11.96 11.58 5.04
N LEU A 187 12.27 12.85 4.97
CA LEU A 187 11.31 13.90 5.30
C LEU A 187 10.48 14.32 4.11
N ASN A 188 10.95 14.13 2.90
CA ASN A 188 10.24 14.64 1.73
C ASN A 188 10.67 13.95 0.46
N TYR A 189 9.81 13.14 -0.09
CA TYR A 189 9.85 12.79 -1.50
C TYR A 189 9.16 13.84 -2.40
N LEU A 190 8.72 14.96 -1.82
CA LEU A 190 8.06 16.09 -2.52
C LEU A 190 8.88 17.38 -2.50
N SER A 191 10.09 17.37 -1.96
CA SER A 191 10.99 18.53 -2.00
C SER A 191 11.93 18.46 -3.17
#